data_46995e7d6007e93bf4c1999e413298bc
#
_entry.id   46995e7d6007e93bf4c1999e413298bc
#
_cell.length_a   1.000
_cell.length_b   1.000
_cell.length_c   1.000
_cell.angle_alpha   90.00
_cell.angle_beta   90.00
_cell.angle_gamma   90.00
#
_symmetry.space_group_name_H-M   'P 1'
#
loop_
_entity.id
_entity.type
_entity.pdbx_description
1 polymer ?
#
loop_
_entity_poly.entity_id
_entity_poly.type
_entity_poly.pdbx_seq_one_letter_code
_entity_poly.pdbx_strand_id
1 'polypeptide(L)'
;MKLSIIIPVYNASSYLSGCLERLIKQPFKSIEIILVDDGSTDNSASICDEYAQKDHRISVKHEPHAGVAHSRQIGLEEAQGDYILYVDADDVVDTDMITDMYQKAINEDADIVICDYRELTHDGELYRKQEPSILTGVVVLNEILCGKIYGALWNKMMRREWLMKTKASFPQELTMREDLIFLSQCLPYTQKIAYIAKAYYGYERRNTSALTSNYLNESPSYYNQESLWVSLILKNKSLSNSIRLQLERYYFKLSYITLLKGLFDKQLWNERFKSHENLLDYGSGLRRAIVSFAFYSHFRIAQFMRTIISKIKS
;
A
#
# COMPACT_ATOMS: atom_id res chain seq x y z
N MET A 1 -11.90 24.10 -4.35
CA MET A 1 -12.29 22.71 -4.02
C MET A 1 -11.61 22.31 -2.73
N LYS A 2 -12.32 21.68 -1.79
CA LYS A 2 -11.71 21.39 -0.47
C LYS A 2 -11.18 19.96 -0.34
N LEU A 3 -11.76 19.01 -1.05
CA LEU A 3 -11.34 17.60 -0.98
C LEU A 3 -11.42 16.91 -2.34
N SER A 4 -10.37 16.21 -2.72
CA SER A 4 -10.36 15.26 -3.83
C SER A 4 -10.47 13.84 -3.29
N ILE A 5 -11.44 13.08 -3.78
CA ILE A 5 -11.61 11.66 -3.50
C ILE A 5 -11.13 10.89 -4.73
N ILE A 6 -10.10 10.08 -4.58
CA ILE A 6 -9.49 9.31 -5.66
C ILE A 6 -9.90 7.85 -5.52
N ILE A 7 -10.49 7.30 -6.58
CA ILE A 7 -11.00 5.92 -6.60
C ILE A 7 -10.38 5.17 -7.78
N PRO A 8 -9.38 4.30 -7.55
CA PRO A 8 -8.93 3.36 -8.57
C PRO A 8 -10.02 2.32 -8.82
N VAL A 9 -10.32 2.04 -10.08
CA VAL A 9 -11.38 1.11 -10.49
C VAL A 9 -10.78 0.06 -11.43
N TYR A 10 -10.94 -1.22 -11.10
CA TYR A 10 -10.62 -2.33 -11.99
C TYR A 10 -11.53 -3.52 -11.70
N ASN A 11 -12.38 -3.89 -12.64
CA ASN A 11 -13.32 -5.02 -12.53
C ASN A 11 -14.11 -5.02 -11.22
N ALA A 12 -14.68 -3.86 -10.86
CA ALA A 12 -15.38 -3.61 -9.60
C ALA A 12 -16.91 -3.43 -9.78
N SER A 13 -17.49 -3.85 -10.92
CA SER A 13 -18.89 -3.57 -11.28
C SER A 13 -19.91 -3.98 -10.23
N SER A 14 -19.64 -5.03 -9.43
CA SER A 14 -20.52 -5.50 -8.36
C SER A 14 -20.57 -4.58 -7.12
N TYR A 15 -19.59 -3.70 -6.92
CA TYR A 15 -19.42 -2.90 -5.72
C TYR A 15 -19.49 -1.39 -5.99
N LEU A 16 -18.98 -0.96 -7.15
CA LEU A 16 -18.72 0.44 -7.49
C LEU A 16 -19.95 1.35 -7.30
N SER A 17 -21.13 0.92 -7.75
CA SER A 17 -22.36 1.71 -7.59
C SER A 17 -22.67 1.97 -6.11
N GLY A 18 -22.51 0.97 -5.24
CA GLY A 18 -22.71 1.10 -3.79
C GLY A 18 -21.73 2.06 -3.13
N CYS A 19 -20.46 2.05 -3.54
CA CYS A 19 -19.43 2.98 -3.09
C CYS A 19 -19.77 4.41 -3.50
N LEU A 20 -20.07 4.64 -4.80
CA LEU A 20 -20.39 5.97 -5.35
C LEU A 20 -21.64 6.58 -4.73
N GLU A 21 -22.71 5.82 -4.54
CA GLU A 21 -23.93 6.25 -3.88
C GLU A 21 -23.69 6.82 -2.47
N ARG A 22 -22.78 6.20 -1.69
CA ARG A 22 -22.41 6.65 -0.35
C ARG A 22 -21.63 7.96 -0.40
N LEU A 23 -20.72 8.11 -1.36
CA LEU A 23 -19.90 9.31 -1.55
C LEU A 23 -20.73 10.50 -2.03
N ILE A 24 -21.63 10.29 -2.98
CA ILE A 24 -22.53 11.35 -3.50
C ILE A 24 -23.45 11.89 -2.39
N LYS A 25 -23.91 11.01 -1.48
CA LYS A 25 -24.80 11.36 -0.36
C LYS A 25 -24.10 12.03 0.82
N GLN A 26 -22.76 12.15 0.81
CA GLN A 26 -22.03 12.84 1.88
C GLN A 26 -22.58 14.26 2.11
N PRO A 27 -22.73 14.70 3.38
CA PRO A 27 -23.16 16.07 3.70
C PRO A 27 -22.18 17.12 3.21
N PHE A 28 -20.88 16.81 3.21
CA PHE A 28 -19.82 17.72 2.75
C PHE A 28 -19.81 17.83 1.22
N LYS A 29 -20.23 18.98 0.69
CA LYS A 29 -20.48 19.15 -0.75
C LYS A 29 -19.28 19.67 -1.56
N SER A 30 -18.26 20.25 -0.91
CA SER A 30 -17.09 20.80 -1.59
C SER A 30 -16.05 19.70 -1.91
N ILE A 31 -16.50 18.69 -2.64
CA ILE A 31 -15.70 17.52 -3.06
C ILE A 31 -15.63 17.43 -4.58
N GLU A 32 -14.57 16.84 -5.07
CA GLU A 32 -14.50 16.20 -6.38
C GLU A 32 -14.22 14.70 -6.19
N ILE A 33 -14.72 13.89 -7.10
CA ILE A 33 -14.52 12.44 -7.12
C ILE A 33 -13.85 12.11 -8.45
N ILE A 34 -12.65 11.54 -8.38
CA ILE A 34 -11.84 11.20 -9.53
C ILE A 34 -11.82 9.67 -9.64
N LEU A 35 -12.54 9.14 -10.62
CA LEU A 35 -12.53 7.73 -10.95
C LEU A 35 -11.42 7.47 -11.97
N VAL A 36 -10.54 6.52 -11.67
CA VAL A 36 -9.51 6.10 -12.61
C VAL A 36 -9.76 4.63 -12.94
N ASP A 37 -10.40 4.39 -14.08
CA ASP A 37 -10.65 3.05 -14.62
C ASP A 37 -9.36 2.52 -15.26
N ASP A 38 -8.82 1.46 -14.70
CA ASP A 38 -7.57 0.81 -15.07
C ASP A 38 -7.81 -0.25 -16.16
N GLY A 39 -8.55 0.10 -17.22
CA GLY A 39 -8.84 -0.81 -18.33
C GLY A 39 -9.72 -1.97 -17.93
N SER A 40 -10.81 -1.74 -17.21
CA SER A 40 -11.75 -2.76 -16.79
C SER A 40 -12.35 -3.52 -17.99
N THR A 41 -12.53 -4.81 -17.82
CA THR A 41 -13.11 -5.72 -18.83
C THR A 41 -14.56 -6.11 -18.52
N ASP A 42 -15.05 -5.70 -17.35
CA ASP A 42 -16.45 -5.84 -16.93
C ASP A 42 -17.24 -4.53 -17.17
N ASN A 43 -18.40 -4.37 -16.52
CA ASN A 43 -19.25 -3.19 -16.70
C ASN A 43 -18.78 -1.94 -15.92
N SER A 44 -17.60 -1.97 -15.27
CA SER A 44 -17.13 -0.89 -14.41
C SER A 44 -16.94 0.45 -15.15
N ALA A 45 -16.35 0.43 -16.35
CA ALA A 45 -16.17 1.63 -17.17
C ALA A 45 -17.52 2.32 -17.48
N SER A 46 -18.54 1.56 -17.89
CA SER A 46 -19.89 2.09 -18.15
C SER A 46 -20.53 2.67 -16.89
N ILE A 47 -20.34 2.06 -15.73
CA ILE A 47 -20.82 2.59 -14.44
C ILE A 47 -20.13 3.92 -14.12
N CYS A 48 -18.81 4.03 -14.32
CA CYS A 48 -18.08 5.29 -14.13
C CYS A 48 -18.68 6.42 -14.96
N ASP A 49 -18.92 6.18 -16.26
CA ASP A 49 -19.48 7.17 -17.17
C ASP A 49 -20.91 7.57 -16.80
N GLU A 50 -21.74 6.60 -16.41
CA GLU A 50 -23.10 6.85 -15.96
C GLU A 50 -23.13 7.77 -14.74
N TYR A 51 -22.26 7.56 -13.75
CA TYR A 51 -22.20 8.40 -12.56
C TYR A 51 -21.61 9.78 -12.84
N ALA A 52 -20.64 9.91 -13.74
CA ALA A 52 -20.12 11.21 -14.18
C ALA A 52 -21.17 12.05 -14.91
N GLN A 53 -22.07 11.41 -15.67
CA GLN A 53 -23.20 12.12 -16.29
C GLN A 53 -24.25 12.56 -15.27
N LYS A 54 -24.43 11.84 -14.16
CA LYS A 54 -25.42 12.13 -13.11
C LYS A 54 -24.94 13.19 -12.11
N ASP A 55 -23.64 13.28 -11.85
CA ASP A 55 -23.08 14.17 -10.83
C ASP A 55 -21.83 14.89 -11.37
N HIS A 56 -21.92 16.19 -11.55
CA HIS A 56 -20.84 17.04 -12.08
C HIS A 56 -19.57 17.10 -11.21
N ARG A 57 -19.62 16.57 -10.00
CA ARG A 57 -18.45 16.44 -9.11
C ARG A 57 -17.59 15.23 -9.46
N ILE A 58 -18.08 14.32 -10.32
CA ILE A 58 -17.39 13.10 -10.71
C ILE A 58 -16.71 13.35 -12.06
N SER A 59 -15.44 13.02 -12.13
CA SER A 59 -14.67 12.95 -13.37
C SER A 59 -14.12 11.52 -13.55
N VAL A 60 -13.95 11.09 -14.79
CA VAL A 60 -13.46 9.75 -15.14
C VAL A 60 -12.23 9.87 -16.02
N LYS A 61 -11.23 9.02 -15.73
CA LYS A 61 -10.08 8.75 -16.58
C LYS A 61 -10.10 7.26 -16.93
N HIS A 62 -10.14 6.95 -18.22
CA HIS A 62 -9.97 5.59 -18.72
C HIS A 62 -8.53 5.39 -19.16
N GLU A 63 -7.83 4.48 -18.50
CA GLU A 63 -6.43 4.18 -18.76
C GLU A 63 -6.26 2.73 -19.24
N PRO A 64 -5.23 2.44 -20.04
CA PRO A 64 -4.83 1.06 -20.29
C PRO A 64 -4.43 0.39 -18.96
N HIS A 65 -4.76 -0.90 -18.79
CA HIS A 65 -4.44 -1.62 -17.56
C HIS A 65 -2.95 -1.58 -17.22
N ALA A 66 -2.63 -0.93 -16.11
CA ALA A 66 -1.26 -0.73 -15.60
C ALA A 66 -1.15 -0.97 -14.08
N GLY A 67 -2.25 -1.27 -13.40
CA GLY A 67 -2.30 -1.62 -11.99
C GLY A 67 -2.66 -0.44 -11.07
N VAL A 68 -3.05 -0.78 -9.84
CA VAL A 68 -3.59 0.17 -8.83
C VAL A 68 -2.63 1.33 -8.51
N ALA A 69 -1.31 1.07 -8.52
CA ALA A 69 -0.29 2.10 -8.31
C ALA A 69 -0.36 3.21 -9.37
N HIS A 70 -0.56 2.82 -10.65
CA HIS A 70 -0.73 3.75 -11.75
C HIS A 70 -2.01 4.58 -11.60
N SER A 71 -3.12 3.92 -11.33
CA SER A 71 -4.42 4.60 -11.17
C SER A 71 -4.41 5.59 -10.01
N ARG A 72 -3.79 5.24 -8.86
CA ARG A 72 -3.62 6.16 -7.74
C ARG A 72 -2.72 7.34 -8.07
N GLN A 73 -1.68 7.13 -8.88
CA GLN A 73 -0.78 8.20 -9.34
C GLN A 73 -1.52 9.18 -10.26
N ILE A 74 -2.25 8.69 -11.27
CA ILE A 74 -3.07 9.53 -12.16
C ILE A 74 -4.10 10.33 -11.36
N GLY A 75 -4.82 9.69 -10.43
CA GLY A 75 -5.77 10.38 -9.57
C GLY A 75 -5.13 11.49 -8.72
N LEU A 76 -3.90 11.28 -8.22
CA LEU A 76 -3.14 12.27 -7.48
C LEU A 76 -2.77 13.49 -8.34
N GLU A 77 -2.37 13.26 -9.59
CA GLU A 77 -1.99 14.30 -10.54
C GLU A 77 -3.18 15.17 -10.97
N GLU A 78 -4.36 14.56 -11.10
CA GLU A 78 -5.62 15.25 -11.45
C GLU A 78 -6.23 16.02 -10.26
N ALA A 79 -5.90 15.65 -9.02
CA ALA A 79 -6.51 16.21 -7.81
C ALA A 79 -6.26 17.70 -7.64
N GLN A 80 -7.32 18.47 -7.36
CA GLN A 80 -7.28 19.93 -7.17
C GLN A 80 -7.70 20.36 -5.75
N GLY A 81 -8.20 19.44 -4.93
CA GLY A 81 -8.63 19.72 -3.56
C GLY A 81 -7.47 20.11 -2.64
N ASP A 82 -7.79 20.81 -1.57
CA ASP A 82 -6.82 21.16 -0.51
C ASP A 82 -6.36 19.92 0.24
N TYR A 83 -7.23 18.91 0.33
CA TYR A 83 -6.97 17.59 0.89
C TYR A 83 -7.27 16.48 -0.11
N ILE A 84 -6.67 15.31 0.12
CA ILE A 84 -6.84 14.10 -0.69
C ILE A 84 -7.27 12.96 0.22
N LEU A 85 -8.23 12.16 -0.26
CA LEU A 85 -8.66 10.91 0.34
C LEU A 85 -8.72 9.84 -0.76
N TYR A 86 -8.06 8.71 -0.54
CA TYR A 86 -8.22 7.53 -1.38
C TYR A 86 -9.37 6.68 -0.87
N VAL A 87 -10.13 6.08 -1.76
CA VAL A 87 -11.21 5.14 -1.45
C VAL A 87 -11.12 3.97 -2.42
N ASP A 88 -11.15 2.75 -1.92
CA ASP A 88 -11.18 1.57 -2.79
C ASP A 88 -12.63 1.28 -3.24
N ALA A 89 -12.81 0.87 -4.49
CA ALA A 89 -14.11 0.80 -5.17
C ALA A 89 -15.08 -0.24 -4.57
N ASP A 90 -14.57 -1.20 -3.79
CA ASP A 90 -15.32 -2.26 -3.14
C ASP A 90 -15.63 -1.99 -1.65
N ASP A 91 -15.17 -0.85 -1.11
CA ASP A 91 -15.26 -0.52 0.30
C ASP A 91 -16.48 0.36 0.66
N VAL A 92 -16.69 0.53 1.96
CA VAL A 92 -17.81 1.26 2.55
C VAL A 92 -17.32 2.50 3.29
N VAL A 93 -17.82 3.68 2.91
CA VAL A 93 -17.53 4.96 3.57
C VAL A 93 -18.75 5.43 4.34
N ASP A 94 -18.61 5.70 5.65
CA ASP A 94 -19.67 6.23 6.47
C ASP A 94 -20.00 7.68 6.14
N THR A 95 -21.25 8.09 6.35
CA THR A 95 -21.79 9.40 5.98
C THR A 95 -21.03 10.56 6.62
N ASP A 96 -20.51 10.41 7.83
CA ASP A 96 -19.86 11.51 8.56
C ASP A 96 -18.34 11.58 8.34
N MET A 97 -17.73 10.55 7.72
CA MET A 97 -16.28 10.41 7.61
C MET A 97 -15.62 11.65 7.04
N ILE A 98 -16.09 12.12 5.89
CA ILE A 98 -15.48 13.25 5.18
C ILE A 98 -15.60 14.52 6.01
N THR A 99 -16.77 14.79 6.56
CA THR A 99 -17.01 16.00 7.35
C THR A 99 -16.12 16.03 8.60
N ASP A 100 -16.11 14.96 9.36
CA ASP A 100 -15.38 14.87 10.63
C ASP A 100 -13.86 14.93 10.41
N MET A 101 -13.35 14.19 9.41
CA MET A 101 -11.92 14.22 9.06
C MET A 101 -11.49 15.59 8.55
N TYR A 102 -12.30 16.24 7.70
CA TYR A 102 -11.99 17.58 7.20
C TYR A 102 -12.00 18.62 8.32
N GLN A 103 -13.00 18.62 9.20
CA GLN A 103 -13.05 19.53 10.36
C GLN A 103 -11.86 19.32 11.29
N LYS A 104 -11.50 18.07 11.56
CA LYS A 104 -10.31 17.72 12.35
C LYS A 104 -9.04 18.26 11.71
N ALA A 105 -8.89 18.09 10.40
CA ALA A 105 -7.73 18.57 9.63
C ALA A 105 -7.55 20.08 9.74
N ILE A 106 -8.66 20.84 9.62
CA ILE A 106 -8.62 22.31 9.70
C ILE A 106 -8.39 22.80 11.13
N ASN A 107 -9.08 22.21 12.12
CA ASN A 107 -8.99 22.65 13.51
C ASN A 107 -7.60 22.43 14.11
N GLU A 108 -6.89 21.39 13.68
CA GLU A 108 -5.56 21.05 14.18
C GLU A 108 -4.43 21.41 13.19
N ASP A 109 -4.76 22.08 12.09
CA ASP A 109 -3.82 22.39 10.98
C ASP A 109 -3.01 21.14 10.57
N ALA A 110 -3.70 19.98 10.50
CA ALA A 110 -3.04 18.70 10.27
C ALA A 110 -2.67 18.50 8.79
N ASP A 111 -1.49 17.90 8.56
CA ASP A 111 -1.09 17.41 7.24
C ASP A 111 -1.73 16.04 6.94
N ILE A 112 -1.94 15.25 7.99
CA ILE A 112 -2.62 13.94 7.89
C ILE A 112 -3.61 13.79 9.03
N VAL A 113 -4.81 13.31 8.71
CA VAL A 113 -5.80 12.83 9.69
C VAL A 113 -5.98 11.33 9.52
N ILE A 114 -5.83 10.58 10.59
CA ILE A 114 -6.00 9.12 10.61
C ILE A 114 -7.28 8.80 11.39
N CYS A 115 -8.11 7.87 10.88
CA CYS A 115 -9.25 7.34 11.59
C CYS A 115 -9.14 5.82 11.74
N ASP A 116 -9.92 5.27 12.67
CA ASP A 116 -10.11 3.83 12.80
C ASP A 116 -10.92 3.26 11.62
N TYR A 117 -10.94 1.95 11.50
CA TYR A 117 -11.73 1.26 10.50
C TYR A 117 -12.36 -0.01 11.05
N ARG A 118 -13.24 -0.63 10.31
CA ARG A 118 -13.79 -1.95 10.58
C ARG A 118 -13.60 -2.87 9.39
N GLU A 119 -13.26 -4.10 9.64
CA GLU A 119 -13.25 -5.14 8.62
C GLU A 119 -14.65 -5.74 8.52
N LEU A 120 -15.18 -5.79 7.30
CA LEU A 120 -16.47 -6.40 6.98
C LEU A 120 -16.21 -7.86 6.57
N THR A 121 -16.52 -8.79 7.47
CA THR A 121 -16.28 -10.23 7.28
C THR A 121 -17.58 -11.00 7.19
N HIS A 122 -17.52 -12.28 6.82
CA HIS A 122 -18.71 -13.16 6.85
C HIS A 122 -19.26 -13.37 8.27
N ASP A 123 -18.41 -13.26 9.30
CA ASP A 123 -18.77 -13.45 10.71
C ASP A 123 -19.21 -12.15 11.40
N GLY A 124 -19.22 -11.02 10.67
CA GLY A 124 -19.59 -9.70 11.19
C GLY A 124 -18.53 -8.64 10.99
N GLU A 125 -18.62 -7.56 11.77
CA GLU A 125 -17.69 -6.43 11.70
C GLU A 125 -16.65 -6.50 12.82
N LEU A 126 -15.37 -6.31 12.47
CA LEU A 126 -14.26 -6.29 13.40
C LEU A 126 -13.66 -4.88 13.48
N TYR A 127 -13.80 -4.23 14.63
CA TYR A 127 -13.20 -2.91 14.86
C TYR A 127 -11.67 -2.97 14.90
N ARG A 128 -11.02 -2.06 14.20
CA ARG A 128 -9.57 -1.94 14.09
C ARG A 128 -9.09 -0.55 14.49
N LYS A 129 -8.58 -0.46 15.72
CA LYS A 129 -8.02 0.78 16.25
C LYS A 129 -6.73 1.16 15.50
N GLN A 130 -6.60 2.46 15.16
CA GLN A 130 -5.47 3.01 14.40
C GLN A 130 -4.77 4.17 15.12
N GLU A 131 -4.84 4.20 16.43
CA GLU A 131 -4.27 5.26 17.26
C GLU A 131 -2.74 5.21 17.32
N PRO A 132 -2.04 6.23 16.81
CA PRO A 132 -0.59 6.33 16.95
C PRO A 132 -0.19 6.58 18.42
N SER A 133 0.92 6.00 18.87
CA SER A 133 1.45 6.27 20.21
C SER A 133 1.96 7.70 20.35
N ILE A 134 2.47 8.28 19.25
CA ILE A 134 2.88 9.69 19.14
C ILE A 134 2.49 10.17 17.76
N LEU A 135 1.87 11.36 17.68
CA LEU A 135 1.36 11.96 16.44
C LEU A 135 2.47 12.63 15.60
N THR A 136 3.52 11.87 15.29
CA THR A 136 4.61 12.29 14.39
C THR A 136 4.78 11.29 13.26
N GLY A 137 5.12 11.76 12.05
CA GLY A 137 5.20 10.91 10.87
C GLY A 137 6.21 9.78 10.99
N VAL A 138 7.37 10.02 11.63
CA VAL A 138 8.38 8.96 11.85
C VAL A 138 7.83 7.86 12.76
N VAL A 139 7.11 8.21 13.84
CA VAL A 139 6.52 7.19 14.74
C VAL A 139 5.42 6.44 14.04
N VAL A 140 4.52 7.14 13.33
CA VAL A 140 3.43 6.50 12.55
C VAL A 140 4.00 5.53 11.51
N LEU A 141 5.04 5.92 10.77
CA LEU A 141 5.69 5.02 9.80
C LEU A 141 6.26 3.76 10.49
N ASN A 142 6.97 3.92 11.61
CA ASN A 142 7.51 2.78 12.34
C ASN A 142 6.39 1.86 12.88
N GLU A 143 5.27 2.41 13.33
CA GLU A 143 4.12 1.63 13.79
C GLU A 143 3.38 0.92 12.65
N ILE A 144 3.33 1.50 11.45
CA ILE A 144 2.87 0.83 10.24
C ILE A 144 3.77 -0.37 9.91
N LEU A 145 5.09 -0.18 9.92
CA LEU A 145 6.07 -1.24 9.63
C LEU A 145 6.08 -2.36 10.68
N CYS A 146 5.68 -2.07 11.91
CA CYS A 146 5.47 -3.06 12.98
C CYS A 146 4.08 -3.72 12.95
N GLY A 147 3.18 -3.32 12.05
CA GLY A 147 1.82 -3.84 11.98
C GLY A 147 0.86 -3.36 13.06
N LYS A 148 1.19 -2.29 13.81
CA LYS A 148 0.28 -1.68 14.79
C LYS A 148 -0.75 -0.78 14.13
N ILE A 149 -0.34 -0.03 13.09
CA ILE A 149 -1.19 0.80 12.26
C ILE A 149 -1.22 0.18 10.88
N TYR A 150 -2.39 0.17 10.27
CA TYR A 150 -2.54 -0.38 8.92
C TYR A 150 -1.97 0.59 7.87
N GLY A 151 -1.18 0.06 6.94
CA GLY A 151 -0.45 0.84 5.94
C GLY A 151 -1.27 1.29 4.73
N ALA A 152 -2.60 1.21 4.78
CA ALA A 152 -3.47 1.65 3.70
C ALA A 152 -3.67 3.17 3.67
N LEU A 153 -4.13 3.70 2.54
CA LEU A 153 -4.38 5.12 2.32
C LEU A 153 -5.81 5.53 2.68
N TRP A 154 -6.78 4.64 2.56
CA TRP A 154 -8.21 4.93 2.61
C TRP A 154 -8.73 5.40 3.99
N ASN A 155 -7.98 5.20 5.08
CA ASN A 155 -8.30 5.76 6.40
C ASN A 155 -7.45 6.99 6.75
N LYS A 156 -6.81 7.61 5.75
CA LYS A 156 -5.91 8.75 5.90
C LYS A 156 -6.30 9.88 4.94
N MET A 157 -6.77 11.01 5.49
CA MET A 157 -6.96 12.23 4.73
C MET A 157 -5.67 13.05 4.77
N MET A 158 -5.13 13.45 3.63
CA MET A 158 -3.80 14.06 3.50
C MET A 158 -3.90 15.45 2.87
N ARG A 159 -3.19 16.44 3.42
CA ARG A 159 -3.08 17.79 2.86
C ARG A 159 -2.30 17.74 1.55
N ARG A 160 -2.92 18.17 0.46
CA ARG A 160 -2.33 18.11 -0.89
C ARG A 160 -1.02 18.92 -0.99
N GLU A 161 -1.00 20.16 -0.49
CA GLU A 161 0.19 21.03 -0.56
C GLU A 161 1.42 20.39 0.12
N TRP A 162 1.21 19.78 1.29
CA TRP A 162 2.27 19.06 1.99
C TRP A 162 2.71 17.85 1.18
N LEU A 163 1.77 17.06 0.67
CA LEU A 163 2.05 15.84 -0.09
C LEU A 163 2.89 16.14 -1.35
N MET A 164 2.52 17.19 -2.10
CA MET A 164 3.28 17.61 -3.29
C MET A 164 4.72 18.03 -2.95
N LYS A 165 4.97 18.65 -1.80
CA LYS A 165 6.32 19.01 -1.34
C LYS A 165 7.21 17.80 -1.07
N THR A 166 6.64 16.66 -0.68
CA THR A 166 7.39 15.43 -0.41
C THR A 166 7.87 14.74 -1.68
N LYS A 167 7.27 15.04 -2.83
CA LYS A 167 7.49 14.34 -4.10
C LYS A 167 7.25 12.83 -4.02
N ALA A 168 6.42 12.39 -3.09
CA ALA A 168 6.01 11.00 -2.98
C ALA A 168 5.28 10.55 -4.24
N SER A 169 5.59 9.34 -4.71
CA SER A 169 5.01 8.74 -5.90
C SER A 169 4.75 7.26 -5.68
N PHE A 170 3.80 6.71 -6.40
CA PHE A 170 3.49 5.28 -6.35
C PHE A 170 4.49 4.48 -7.18
N PRO A 171 5.11 3.42 -6.62
CA PRO A 171 6.04 2.57 -7.37
C PRO A 171 5.26 1.71 -8.38
N GLN A 172 5.52 1.92 -9.67
CA GLN A 172 4.79 1.25 -10.76
C GLN A 172 5.12 -0.24 -10.87
N GLU A 173 6.25 -0.66 -10.31
CA GLU A 173 6.71 -2.04 -10.33
C GLU A 173 6.03 -2.93 -9.28
N LEU A 174 5.29 -2.33 -8.34
CA LEU A 174 4.60 -3.05 -7.28
C LEU A 174 3.11 -3.23 -7.59
N THR A 175 2.63 -4.46 -7.46
CA THR A 175 1.21 -4.79 -7.52
C THR A 175 0.55 -4.81 -6.13
N MET A 176 1.38 -4.81 -5.07
CA MET A 176 0.94 -4.78 -3.68
C MET A 176 1.91 -3.96 -2.83
N ARG A 177 1.42 -3.36 -1.73
CA ARG A 177 2.19 -2.52 -0.80
C ARG A 177 2.69 -1.19 -1.39
N GLU A 178 2.13 -0.76 -2.51
CA GLU A 178 2.42 0.53 -3.14
C GLU A 178 2.05 1.70 -2.22
N ASP A 179 0.99 1.57 -1.46
CA ASP A 179 0.55 2.51 -0.42
C ASP A 179 1.56 2.61 0.74
N LEU A 180 2.12 1.48 1.19
CA LEU A 180 3.17 1.47 2.21
C LEU A 180 4.42 2.22 1.74
N ILE A 181 4.84 2.00 0.49
CA ILE A 181 5.99 2.73 -0.09
C ILE A 181 5.67 4.22 -0.19
N PHE A 182 4.50 4.57 -0.70
CA PHE A 182 4.05 5.96 -0.80
C PHE A 182 4.07 6.64 0.57
N LEU A 183 3.48 6.03 1.60
CA LEU A 183 3.49 6.55 2.97
C LEU A 183 4.91 6.67 3.53
N SER A 184 5.82 5.75 3.21
CA SER A 184 7.21 5.81 3.65
C SER A 184 7.98 7.00 3.09
N GLN A 185 7.57 7.49 1.92
CA GLN A 185 8.18 8.65 1.29
C GLN A 185 7.68 9.97 1.88
N CYS A 186 6.44 10.03 2.34
CA CYS A 186 5.84 11.28 2.82
C CYS A 186 5.81 11.42 4.34
N LEU A 187 5.46 10.38 5.11
CA LEU A 187 5.32 10.44 6.56
C LEU A 187 6.50 11.06 7.31
N PRO A 188 7.78 10.75 6.99
CA PRO A 188 8.90 11.33 7.73
C PRO A 188 8.98 12.87 7.72
N TYR A 189 8.26 13.50 6.82
CA TYR A 189 8.32 14.96 6.62
C TYR A 189 7.20 15.73 7.34
N THR A 190 6.36 15.08 8.15
CA THR A 190 5.33 15.77 8.93
C THR A 190 5.44 15.55 10.44
N GLN A 191 5.08 16.60 11.19
CA GLN A 191 4.81 16.59 12.63
C GLN A 191 3.33 16.89 12.93
N LYS A 192 2.52 17.16 11.90
CA LYS A 192 1.14 17.62 12.00
C LYS A 192 0.18 16.47 11.66
N ILE A 193 0.09 15.51 12.55
CA ILE A 193 -0.84 14.36 12.42
C ILE A 193 -1.95 14.51 13.44
N ALA A 194 -3.20 14.31 13.00
CA ALA A 194 -4.36 14.23 13.87
C ALA A 194 -4.96 12.81 13.82
N TYR A 195 -5.66 12.44 14.87
CA TYR A 195 -6.31 11.14 14.99
C TYR A 195 -7.77 11.29 15.45
N ILE A 196 -8.66 10.46 14.90
CA ILE A 196 -10.06 10.35 15.29
C ILE A 196 -10.35 8.90 15.68
N ALA A 197 -10.74 8.68 16.94
CA ALA A 197 -11.12 7.37 17.49
C ALA A 197 -12.53 6.95 17.05
N LYS A 198 -12.76 6.84 15.72
CA LYS A 198 -14.03 6.39 15.14
C LYS A 198 -13.78 5.62 13.85
N ALA A 199 -14.39 4.45 13.72
CA ALA A 199 -14.25 3.57 12.57
C ALA A 199 -15.24 3.97 11.47
N TYR A 200 -14.85 4.93 10.64
CA TYR A 200 -15.67 5.43 9.54
C TYR A 200 -15.58 4.60 8.27
N TYR A 201 -14.51 3.83 8.12
CA TYR A 201 -14.24 3.07 6.90
C TYR A 201 -14.50 1.60 7.12
N GLY A 202 -15.34 1.00 6.27
CA GLY A 202 -15.62 -0.43 6.25
C GLY A 202 -14.82 -1.11 5.15
N TYR A 203 -13.73 -1.79 5.54
CA TYR A 203 -12.88 -2.54 4.63
C TYR A 203 -13.52 -3.88 4.27
N GLU A 204 -13.80 -4.09 2.99
CA GLU A 204 -14.51 -5.28 2.48
C GLU A 204 -13.57 -6.50 2.39
N ARG A 205 -13.83 -7.52 3.24
CA ARG A 205 -13.04 -8.77 3.29
C ARG A 205 -13.74 -9.96 2.63
N ARG A 206 -15.01 -9.80 2.26
CA ARG A 206 -15.81 -10.87 1.63
C ARG A 206 -15.59 -10.95 0.12
N ASN A 207 -14.94 -9.93 -0.47
CA ASN A 207 -14.59 -9.90 -1.87
C ASN A 207 -13.42 -10.88 -2.17
N THR A 208 -13.75 -12.06 -2.69
CA THR A 208 -12.76 -13.11 -3.03
C THR A 208 -11.94 -12.79 -4.27
N SER A 209 -12.36 -11.83 -5.10
CA SER A 209 -11.64 -11.36 -6.27
C SER A 209 -10.66 -10.22 -5.96
N ALA A 210 -10.65 -9.70 -4.74
CA ALA A 210 -9.72 -8.66 -4.33
C ALA A 210 -8.26 -9.11 -4.50
N LEU A 211 -7.38 -8.17 -4.87
CA LEU A 211 -5.93 -8.40 -5.01
C LEU A 211 -5.33 -9.07 -3.77
N THR A 212 -5.76 -8.65 -2.58
CA THR A 212 -5.29 -9.17 -1.29
C THR A 212 -5.63 -10.65 -1.08
N SER A 213 -6.72 -11.15 -1.66
CA SER A 213 -7.15 -12.55 -1.53
C SER A 213 -6.19 -13.53 -2.23
N ASN A 214 -5.54 -13.09 -3.31
CA ASN A 214 -4.65 -13.90 -4.13
C ASN A 214 -3.15 -13.70 -3.84
N TYR A 215 -2.78 -12.68 -3.06
CA TYR A 215 -1.38 -12.30 -2.84
C TYR A 215 -0.57 -13.30 -2.01
N LEU A 216 -1.21 -14.03 -1.10
CA LEU A 216 -0.53 -14.91 -0.14
C LEU A 216 0.00 -16.24 -0.70
N ASN A 217 -0.14 -16.49 -2.00
CA ASN A 217 0.45 -17.66 -2.64
C ASN A 217 1.97 -17.52 -2.71
N GLU A 218 2.72 -18.40 -2.04
CA GLU A 218 4.19 -18.46 -2.03
C GLU A 218 4.77 -18.81 -3.43
N SER A 219 4.51 -17.95 -4.42
CA SER A 219 4.97 -18.06 -5.81
C SER A 219 6.29 -17.29 -6.02
N PRO A 220 7.01 -17.50 -7.13
CA PRO A 220 8.12 -16.64 -7.51
C PRO A 220 7.75 -15.16 -7.57
N SER A 221 6.55 -14.84 -8.08
CA SER A 221 6.03 -13.46 -8.14
C SER A 221 5.86 -12.87 -6.75
N TYR A 222 5.29 -13.59 -5.79
CA TYR A 222 5.18 -13.17 -4.40
C TYR A 222 6.55 -12.78 -3.82
N TYR A 223 7.55 -13.67 -3.93
CA TYR A 223 8.89 -13.39 -3.38
C TYR A 223 9.60 -12.24 -4.09
N ASN A 224 9.34 -12.05 -5.39
CA ASN A 224 9.85 -10.90 -6.13
C ASN A 224 9.27 -9.60 -5.59
N GLN A 225 7.95 -9.52 -5.41
CA GLN A 225 7.28 -8.35 -4.82
C GLN A 225 7.75 -8.08 -3.38
N GLU A 226 7.84 -9.13 -2.54
CA GLU A 226 8.34 -9.02 -1.16
C GLU A 226 9.78 -8.50 -1.10
N SER A 227 10.67 -8.96 -1.97
CA SER A 227 12.05 -8.47 -2.02
C SER A 227 12.14 -7.03 -2.51
N LEU A 228 11.28 -6.65 -3.46
CA LEU A 228 11.27 -5.31 -4.04
C LEU A 228 10.81 -4.26 -3.01
N TRP A 229 9.65 -4.46 -2.36
CA TRP A 229 9.17 -3.48 -1.38
C TRP A 229 10.12 -3.32 -0.19
N VAL A 230 10.72 -4.42 0.31
CA VAL A 230 11.71 -4.33 1.40
C VAL A 230 12.92 -3.50 0.97
N SER A 231 13.44 -3.72 -0.24
CA SER A 231 14.57 -2.96 -0.76
C SER A 231 14.25 -1.46 -0.90
N LEU A 232 13.03 -1.13 -1.30
CA LEU A 232 12.58 0.26 -1.42
C LEU A 232 12.46 0.94 -0.05
N ILE A 233 11.85 0.27 0.94
CA ILE A 233 11.74 0.79 2.32
C ILE A 233 13.11 0.98 2.96
N LEU A 234 14.06 0.06 2.75
CA LEU A 234 15.41 0.17 3.34
C LEU A 234 16.20 1.39 2.85
N LYS A 235 15.81 2.00 1.73
CA LYS A 235 16.36 3.30 1.28
C LYS A 235 15.95 4.46 2.17
N ASN A 236 14.90 4.31 2.97
CA ASN A 236 14.40 5.37 3.85
C ASN A 236 15.33 5.55 5.06
N LYS A 237 15.94 6.73 5.17
CA LYS A 237 16.88 7.08 6.26
C LYS A 237 16.19 7.35 7.61
N SER A 238 14.87 7.57 7.61
CA SER A 238 14.08 7.89 8.80
C SER A 238 13.63 6.66 9.59
N LEU A 239 13.97 5.44 9.14
CA LEU A 239 13.66 4.22 9.88
C LEU A 239 14.44 4.19 11.22
N SER A 240 13.75 3.78 12.29
CA SER A 240 14.42 3.45 13.53
C SER A 240 15.41 2.28 13.35
N ASN A 241 16.49 2.25 14.14
CA ASN A 241 17.48 1.16 14.06
C ASN A 241 16.84 -0.23 14.26
N SER A 242 15.86 -0.33 15.15
CA SER A 242 15.14 -1.58 15.43
C SER A 242 14.37 -2.08 14.21
N ILE A 243 13.62 -1.20 13.55
CA ILE A 243 12.85 -1.54 12.33
C ILE A 243 13.79 -1.87 11.18
N ARG A 244 14.83 -1.05 10.99
CA ARG A 244 15.85 -1.31 9.97
C ARG A 244 16.45 -2.71 10.15
N LEU A 245 16.87 -3.06 11.35
CA LEU A 245 17.43 -4.38 11.65
C LEU A 245 16.45 -5.53 11.36
N GLN A 246 15.16 -5.37 11.66
CA GLN A 246 14.14 -6.36 11.35
C GLN A 246 13.96 -6.54 9.85
N LEU A 247 13.89 -5.44 9.09
CA LEU A 247 13.76 -5.46 7.64
C LEU A 247 15.00 -6.07 6.96
N GLU A 248 16.21 -5.74 7.44
CA GLU A 248 17.47 -6.31 6.95
C GLU A 248 17.51 -7.84 7.14
N ARG A 249 17.12 -8.31 8.33
CA ARG A 249 17.00 -9.74 8.61
C ARG A 249 15.96 -10.42 7.74
N TYR A 250 14.84 -9.76 7.51
CA TYR A 250 13.80 -10.26 6.61
C TYR A 250 14.30 -10.31 5.17
N TYR A 251 15.02 -9.30 4.71
CA TYR A 251 15.61 -9.24 3.38
C TYR A 251 16.64 -10.36 3.16
N PHE A 252 17.51 -10.58 4.14
CA PHE A 252 18.42 -11.73 4.13
C PHE A 252 17.65 -13.06 4.06
N LYS A 253 16.57 -13.20 4.83
CA LYS A 253 15.72 -14.41 4.79
C LYS A 253 15.11 -14.63 3.41
N LEU A 254 14.65 -13.59 2.74
CA LEU A 254 14.12 -13.65 1.36
C LEU A 254 15.21 -14.13 0.39
N SER A 255 16.43 -13.58 0.47
CA SER A 255 17.55 -13.99 -0.38
C SER A 255 17.87 -15.48 -0.21
N TYR A 256 17.86 -15.99 1.00
CA TYR A 256 18.07 -17.40 1.30
C TYR A 256 16.94 -18.30 0.79
N ILE A 257 15.67 -17.93 1.02
CA ILE A 257 14.51 -18.72 0.60
C ILE A 257 14.45 -18.82 -0.92
N THR A 258 14.67 -17.73 -1.63
CA THR A 258 14.62 -17.70 -3.10
C THR A 258 15.71 -18.57 -3.72
N LEU A 259 16.89 -18.63 -3.12
CA LEU A 259 17.95 -19.59 -3.48
C LEU A 259 17.55 -21.04 -3.15
N LEU A 260 17.10 -21.28 -1.93
CA LEU A 260 16.79 -22.63 -1.44
C LEU A 260 15.65 -23.26 -2.22
N LYS A 261 14.58 -22.51 -2.51
CA LYS A 261 13.43 -22.99 -3.30
C LYS A 261 13.70 -22.94 -4.82
N GLY A 262 14.79 -22.31 -5.27
CA GLY A 262 15.11 -22.12 -6.69
C GLY A 262 14.09 -21.28 -7.44
N LEU A 263 13.54 -20.26 -6.77
CA LEU A 263 12.47 -19.42 -7.27
C LEU A 263 12.99 -18.33 -8.21
N PHE A 264 14.25 -17.90 -8.03
CA PHE A 264 14.92 -16.90 -8.86
C PHE A 264 16.06 -17.55 -9.64
N ASP A 265 16.21 -17.12 -10.90
CA ASP A 265 17.45 -17.38 -11.63
C ASP A 265 18.58 -16.47 -11.13
N LYS A 266 19.77 -16.64 -11.71
CA LYS A 266 20.95 -15.86 -11.31
C LYS A 266 20.79 -14.37 -11.57
N GLN A 267 20.15 -14.00 -12.67
CA GLN A 267 19.97 -12.60 -13.06
C GLN A 267 19.04 -11.90 -12.07
N LEU A 268 17.84 -12.41 -11.87
CA LEU A 268 16.85 -11.83 -10.97
C LEU A 268 17.36 -11.79 -9.51
N TRP A 269 18.04 -12.84 -9.07
CA TRP A 269 18.62 -12.86 -7.71
C TRP A 269 19.68 -11.76 -7.52
N ASN A 270 20.57 -11.57 -8.52
CA ASN A 270 21.56 -10.51 -8.47
C ASN A 270 20.91 -9.12 -8.48
N GLU A 271 19.92 -8.90 -9.33
CA GLU A 271 19.21 -7.63 -9.40
C GLU A 271 18.57 -7.26 -8.04
N ARG A 272 18.03 -8.24 -7.33
CA ARG A 272 17.36 -8.01 -6.05
C ARG A 272 18.32 -7.87 -4.87
N PHE A 273 19.32 -8.70 -4.76
CA PHE A 273 20.08 -8.85 -3.51
C PHE A 273 21.55 -8.45 -3.59
N LYS A 274 22.21 -8.54 -4.76
CA LYS A 274 23.66 -8.33 -4.86
C LYS A 274 24.08 -6.88 -4.63
N SER A 275 23.23 -5.92 -4.91
CA SER A 275 23.51 -4.49 -4.69
C SER A 275 23.40 -4.06 -3.22
N HIS A 276 22.92 -4.94 -2.35
CA HIS A 276 22.75 -4.63 -0.93
C HIS A 276 24.04 -4.93 -0.18
N GLU A 277 24.85 -3.89 0.09
CA GLU A 277 26.22 -4.00 0.59
C GLU A 277 26.37 -4.82 1.87
N ASN A 278 25.42 -4.73 2.79
CA ASN A 278 25.49 -5.37 4.11
C ASN A 278 24.64 -6.65 4.22
N LEU A 279 24.16 -7.20 3.08
CA LEU A 279 23.25 -8.35 3.10
C LEU A 279 23.76 -9.51 3.97
N LEU A 280 25.04 -9.82 3.90
CA LEU A 280 25.63 -10.95 4.60
C LEU A 280 25.77 -10.74 6.12
N ASP A 281 25.74 -9.51 6.60
CA ASP A 281 25.89 -9.18 8.02
C ASP A 281 24.68 -9.63 8.85
N TYR A 282 23.54 -9.82 8.19
CA TYR A 282 22.28 -10.20 8.82
C TYR A 282 22.02 -11.72 8.82
N GLY A 283 22.97 -12.49 8.28
CA GLY A 283 22.92 -13.95 8.22
C GLY A 283 23.86 -14.62 9.21
N SER A 284 23.62 -15.90 9.52
CA SER A 284 24.49 -16.70 10.37
C SER A 284 24.59 -18.15 9.87
N GLY A 285 25.67 -18.83 10.27
CA GLY A 285 25.87 -20.25 10.03
C GLY A 285 25.73 -20.68 8.56
N LEU A 286 25.13 -21.83 8.32
CA LEU A 286 24.95 -22.42 6.99
C LEU A 286 24.16 -21.52 6.05
N ARG A 287 23.17 -20.78 6.55
CA ARG A 287 22.37 -19.85 5.73
C ARG A 287 23.25 -18.74 5.15
N ARG A 288 24.12 -18.14 5.97
CA ARG A 288 25.08 -17.13 5.54
C ARG A 288 26.04 -17.69 4.48
N ALA A 289 26.57 -18.91 4.69
CA ALA A 289 27.46 -19.56 3.72
C ALA A 289 26.79 -19.77 2.36
N ILE A 290 25.55 -20.23 2.32
CA ILE A 290 24.79 -20.42 1.06
C ILE A 290 24.59 -19.10 0.32
N VAL A 291 24.14 -18.06 1.01
CA VAL A 291 23.93 -16.74 0.41
C VAL A 291 25.28 -16.13 -0.04
N SER A 292 26.39 -16.34 0.72
CA SER A 292 27.73 -15.90 0.33
C SER A 292 28.16 -16.46 -1.01
N PHE A 293 27.94 -17.76 -1.25
CA PHE A 293 28.28 -18.37 -2.54
C PHE A 293 27.56 -17.69 -3.70
N ALA A 294 26.27 -17.40 -3.57
CA ALA A 294 25.53 -16.68 -4.58
C ALA A 294 26.03 -15.23 -4.73
N PHE A 295 26.26 -14.55 -3.60
CA PHE A 295 26.73 -13.17 -3.53
C PHE A 295 28.09 -12.97 -4.23
N TYR A 296 29.04 -13.89 -4.01
CA TYR A 296 30.34 -13.88 -4.65
C TYR A 296 30.38 -14.60 -6.01
N SER A 297 29.24 -14.65 -6.71
CA SER A 297 29.11 -15.18 -8.08
C SER A 297 29.22 -16.68 -8.25
N HIS A 298 29.19 -17.48 -7.19
CA HIS A 298 29.18 -18.94 -7.21
C HIS A 298 27.75 -19.50 -7.12
N PHE A 299 26.82 -18.91 -7.89
CA PHE A 299 25.39 -19.21 -7.82
C PHE A 299 25.05 -20.69 -8.00
N ARG A 300 25.76 -21.39 -8.90
CA ARG A 300 25.58 -22.83 -9.12
C ARG A 300 25.94 -23.67 -7.88
N ILE A 301 26.94 -23.25 -7.11
CA ILE A 301 27.33 -23.93 -5.86
C ILE A 301 26.24 -23.73 -4.81
N ALA A 302 25.69 -22.51 -4.69
CA ALA A 302 24.59 -22.23 -3.79
C ALA A 302 23.34 -23.08 -4.13
N GLN A 303 23.03 -23.25 -5.41
CA GLN A 303 21.95 -24.13 -5.87
C GLN A 303 22.23 -25.62 -5.62
N PHE A 304 23.47 -26.08 -5.78
CA PHE A 304 23.85 -27.45 -5.50
C PHE A 304 23.71 -27.78 -3.99
N MET A 305 24.14 -26.89 -3.11
CA MET A 305 23.93 -27.01 -1.67
C MET A 305 22.47 -27.19 -1.28
N ARG A 306 21.54 -26.56 -2.04
CA ARG A 306 20.09 -26.78 -1.92
C ARG A 306 19.72 -28.27 -2.06
N THR A 307 20.25 -28.94 -3.08
CA THR A 307 19.95 -30.37 -3.37
C THR A 307 20.40 -31.26 -2.24
N ILE A 308 21.51 -30.93 -1.58
CA ILE A 308 22.02 -31.66 -0.42
C ILE A 308 21.11 -31.44 0.80
N ILE A 309 20.72 -30.20 1.07
CA ILE A 309 19.88 -29.81 2.22
C ILE A 309 18.47 -30.42 2.12
N SER A 310 17.88 -30.42 0.91
CA SER A 310 16.57 -31.03 0.69
C SER A 310 16.57 -32.54 0.95
N LYS A 311 17.70 -33.24 0.64
CA LYS A 311 17.87 -34.67 0.89
C LYS A 311 18.15 -35.04 2.37
N ILE A 312 18.66 -34.10 3.17
CA ILE A 312 18.91 -34.31 4.60
C ILE A 312 17.62 -34.10 5.43
N LYS A 313 16.65 -33.38 4.90
CA LYS A 313 15.36 -33.06 5.56
C LYS A 313 14.21 -33.98 5.15
N SER A 314 14.39 -34.79 4.12
CA SER A 314 13.51 -35.92 3.74
C SER A 314 13.95 -37.21 4.44
#